data_7c9e8156cc0e42227ab4c9429115e56a
#
_entry.id   7c9e8156cc0e42227ab4c9429115e56a
#
_cell.length_a   1.000
_cell.length_b   1.000
_cell.length_c   1.000
_cell.angle_alpha   90.00
_cell.angle_beta   90.00
_cell.angle_gamma   90.00
#
_symmetry.space_group_name_H-M   'P 1'
#
loop_
_entity.id
_entity.type
_entity.pdbx_description
1 polymer ?
#
loop_
_entity_poly.entity_id
_entity_poly.type
_entity_poly.pdbx_seq_one_letter_code
_entity_poly.pdbx_strand_id
1 'polypeptide(L)'
;MFTPMPRSSSRPSTAHSWAPFRADERPVESTSPHGRFALALAYANSYHVGMSSLGFQRVYELVHATPEWSCERFFLDGDGPPRSVETDTPLDAFGAVAFSISFEEDYVHCLEMLARAGIPLRRRERGPDDPLVLVGGSCASINPLTLSEFVDAFPLGAAENLLPTLLPALAQEGDREAVLDRLAAAPGFFVPSRHRHGEEPDLAKLVKLELTEEQMRAPGALPTTAIVTPRTEFSAKYLIEMSRGCPEKCRYCWATFGMGRFRWHPTDAILEAIERARPVTDQLGFVATAVGDHPEIERILLEANRMGFRTSVSSVRIPAVTEAVLAALHASGDRSITLAPETGSDALRVKLNKPIPNSLLFEKVRLIFRQGFTQLKLYFLIGLPEESDADVEAILEVAARCRELMLEELAPTGVIGQIHLGVNILIPKPYTGWQRETVEDPKVLERRIAILRKGVARLPNVSLGSMSIRQAIWQAYITKAGADAADALEDAARGMPLSALLRRHAAAIETEVFQRAEGRLRWQFLRTA
;
A
#
# COMPACT_ATOMS: atom_id res chain seq x y z
N MET A 1 15.33 28.53 10.41
CA MET A 1 16.11 28.84 9.20
C MET A 1 16.44 27.52 8.51
N PHE A 2 15.61 27.07 7.56
CA PHE A 2 15.81 25.81 6.83
C PHE A 2 16.72 26.04 5.62
N THR A 3 18.01 26.16 5.87
CA THR A 3 19.00 26.16 4.79
C THR A 3 19.83 24.87 4.94
N PRO A 4 19.80 23.93 4.00
CA PRO A 4 20.65 22.75 4.08
C PRO A 4 22.09 23.15 3.69
N MET A 5 22.98 23.18 4.66
CA MET A 5 24.41 23.09 4.40
C MET A 5 24.87 21.68 4.74
N PRO A 6 25.57 20.97 3.86
CA PRO A 6 26.04 19.63 4.14
C PRO A 6 27.17 19.69 5.19
N ARG A 7 26.97 19.01 6.31
CA ARG A 7 28.06 18.72 7.26
C ARG A 7 28.85 17.52 6.72
N SER A 8 30.06 17.74 6.27
CA SER A 8 30.99 16.69 5.90
C SER A 8 31.47 15.96 7.16
N SER A 9 31.05 14.71 7.35
CA SER A 9 31.70 13.78 8.27
C SER A 9 32.26 12.60 7.48
N SER A 10 33.57 12.56 7.39
CA SER A 10 34.34 11.50 6.76
C SER A 10 34.40 10.25 7.63
N ARG A 11 33.73 9.16 7.25
CA ARG A 11 34.16 7.79 7.52
C ARG A 11 33.83 6.95 6.30
N PRO A 12 34.77 6.16 5.76
CA PRO A 12 34.46 5.25 4.66
C PRO A 12 33.70 4.04 5.22
N SER A 13 32.39 4.00 5.01
CA SER A 13 31.62 2.77 5.05
C SER A 13 31.49 2.27 3.61
N THR A 14 31.29 0.99 3.42
CA THR A 14 30.89 0.40 2.13
C THR A 14 29.49 0.93 1.81
N ALA A 15 29.41 2.21 1.43
CA ALA A 15 28.17 2.90 1.15
C ALA A 15 27.51 2.24 -0.06
N HIS A 16 26.23 1.94 0.06
CA HIS A 16 25.41 1.50 -1.06
C HIS A 16 25.47 2.57 -2.17
N SER A 17 25.84 2.18 -3.39
CA SER A 17 25.96 3.12 -4.50
C SER A 17 24.67 3.18 -5.30
N TRP A 18 24.09 4.37 -5.41
CA TRP A 18 22.92 4.63 -6.23
C TRP A 18 23.22 4.79 -7.73
N ALA A 19 24.48 4.90 -8.12
CA ALA A 19 24.85 5.12 -9.53
C ALA A 19 24.28 4.07 -10.51
N PRO A 20 24.29 2.75 -10.22
CA PRO A 20 23.65 1.75 -11.11
C PRO A 20 22.12 1.89 -11.17
N PHE A 21 21.49 2.37 -10.12
CA PHE A 21 20.04 2.58 -10.08
C PHE A 21 19.66 3.77 -10.96
N ARG A 22 20.35 4.91 -10.76
CA ARG A 22 20.13 6.11 -11.59
C ARG A 22 20.40 5.85 -13.09
N ALA A 23 21.37 5.01 -13.42
CA ALA A 23 21.66 4.67 -14.81
C ALA A 23 20.50 3.91 -15.50
N ASP A 24 19.68 3.20 -14.74
CA ASP A 24 18.52 2.46 -15.24
C ASP A 24 17.22 3.29 -15.22
N GLU A 25 17.25 4.48 -14.60
CA GLU A 25 16.09 5.36 -14.50
C GLU A 25 15.84 6.13 -15.79
N ARG A 26 14.56 6.24 -16.15
CA ARG A 26 14.06 7.04 -17.27
C ARG A 26 12.99 7.99 -16.74
N PRO A 27 13.35 9.22 -16.33
CA PRO A 27 12.37 10.22 -15.93
C PRO A 27 11.41 10.53 -17.08
N VAL A 28 10.12 10.62 -16.77
CA VAL A 28 9.09 11.01 -17.75
C VAL A 28 9.19 12.50 -18.04
N GLU A 29 9.43 13.28 -16.99
CA GLU A 29 9.73 14.71 -17.09
C GLU A 29 11.06 15.00 -16.39
N SER A 30 11.77 15.99 -16.90
CA SER A 30 13.03 16.42 -16.32
C SER A 30 12.78 17.12 -14.98
N THR A 31 13.43 16.66 -13.92
CA THR A 31 13.40 17.30 -12.59
C THR A 31 14.77 17.84 -12.23
N SER A 32 14.80 18.97 -11.50
CA SER A 32 16.04 19.51 -10.96
C SER A 32 16.25 18.98 -9.53
N PRO A 33 17.40 18.40 -9.19
CA PRO A 33 17.70 18.02 -7.81
C PRO A 33 17.99 19.22 -6.90
N HIS A 34 18.05 20.42 -7.46
CA HIS A 34 18.39 21.63 -6.73
C HIS A 34 17.22 22.59 -6.64
N GLY A 35 16.75 22.83 -5.43
CA GLY A 35 15.78 23.86 -5.07
C GLY A 35 16.32 24.70 -3.91
N ARG A 36 15.68 25.81 -3.61
CA ARG A 36 15.96 26.60 -2.39
C ARG A 36 15.62 25.78 -1.14
N PHE A 37 14.58 24.95 -1.24
CA PHE A 37 14.13 24.05 -0.18
C PHE A 37 14.22 22.61 -0.69
N ALA A 38 14.58 21.68 0.19
CA ALA A 38 14.67 20.27 -0.13
C ALA A 38 13.88 19.43 0.87
N LEU A 39 13.06 18.51 0.35
CA LEU A 39 12.34 17.50 1.14
C LEU A 39 13.01 16.15 0.97
N ALA A 40 13.38 15.48 2.08
CA ALA A 40 13.71 14.07 2.06
C ALA A 40 12.41 13.25 2.01
N LEU A 41 12.20 12.53 0.91
CA LEU A 41 11.07 11.63 0.73
C LEU A 41 11.56 10.19 0.89
N ALA A 42 11.18 9.55 1.99
CA ALA A 42 11.62 8.21 2.35
C ALA A 42 10.53 7.18 2.13
N TYR A 43 10.90 6.04 1.55
CA TYR A 43 10.09 4.83 1.57
C TYR A 43 10.81 3.80 2.45
N ALA A 44 10.15 3.40 3.54
CA ALA A 44 10.74 2.53 4.56
C ALA A 44 10.81 1.07 4.10
N ASN A 45 11.38 0.84 2.92
CA ASN A 45 11.64 -0.47 2.33
C ASN A 45 12.70 -0.31 1.22
N SER A 46 13.01 -1.39 0.49
CA SER A 46 13.97 -1.34 -0.61
C SER A 46 13.51 -0.41 -1.76
N TYR A 47 14.45 0.06 -2.56
CA TYR A 47 14.20 0.79 -3.80
C TYR A 47 13.17 0.06 -4.70
N HIS A 48 13.31 -1.27 -4.81
CA HIS A 48 12.41 -2.10 -5.60
C HIS A 48 10.94 -1.94 -5.18
N VAL A 49 10.66 -1.99 -3.89
CA VAL A 49 9.31 -1.83 -3.33
C VAL A 49 8.85 -0.37 -3.40
N GLY A 50 9.71 0.56 -3.01
CA GLY A 50 9.37 1.99 -2.95
C GLY A 50 9.07 2.57 -4.31
N MET A 51 9.88 2.28 -5.33
CA MET A 51 9.65 2.73 -6.70
C MET A 51 8.48 2.02 -7.39
N SER A 52 7.98 0.92 -6.81
CA SER A 52 6.72 0.28 -7.23
C SER A 52 5.47 1.03 -6.71
N SER A 53 5.63 1.97 -5.77
CA SER A 53 4.53 2.74 -5.20
C SER A 53 4.23 3.98 -6.04
N LEU A 54 3.08 3.97 -6.73
CA LEU A 54 2.64 5.14 -7.52
C LEU A 54 2.39 6.37 -6.62
N GLY A 55 1.88 6.17 -5.40
CA GLY A 55 1.68 7.26 -4.44
C GLY A 55 2.98 7.92 -4.00
N PHE A 56 4.06 7.16 -3.82
CA PHE A 56 5.40 7.67 -3.53
C PHE A 56 5.92 8.52 -4.70
N GLN A 57 5.82 8.00 -5.92
CA GLN A 57 6.24 8.73 -7.12
C GLN A 57 5.40 9.99 -7.36
N ARG A 58 4.10 9.95 -7.02
CA ARG A 58 3.24 11.13 -7.10
C ARG A 58 3.65 12.24 -6.14
N VAL A 59 4.02 11.91 -4.91
CA VAL A 59 4.56 12.91 -3.96
C VAL A 59 5.85 13.51 -4.50
N TYR A 60 6.77 12.69 -5.01
CA TYR A 60 8.01 13.14 -5.63
C TYR A 60 7.75 14.14 -6.76
N GLU A 61 6.85 13.80 -7.68
CA GLU A 61 6.43 14.67 -8.79
C GLU A 61 5.85 16.00 -8.30
N LEU A 62 4.90 15.96 -7.36
CA LEU A 62 4.22 17.15 -6.84
C LEU A 62 5.16 18.11 -6.10
N VAL A 63 6.14 17.59 -5.36
CA VAL A 63 7.14 18.43 -4.69
C VAL A 63 8.01 19.12 -5.72
N HIS A 64 8.48 18.42 -6.77
CA HIS A 64 9.25 19.02 -7.85
C HIS A 64 8.46 20.01 -8.71
N ALA A 65 7.14 19.82 -8.83
CA ALA A 65 6.26 20.77 -9.52
C ALA A 65 6.03 22.06 -8.71
N THR A 66 6.40 22.07 -7.42
CA THR A 66 6.25 23.24 -6.56
C THR A 66 7.49 24.15 -6.71
N PRO A 67 7.33 25.44 -7.07
CA PRO A 67 8.46 26.35 -7.24
C PRO A 67 9.39 26.39 -6.03
N GLU A 68 10.69 26.49 -6.26
CA GLU A 68 11.75 26.53 -5.28
C GLU A 68 11.97 25.25 -4.47
N TRP A 69 11.16 24.18 -4.69
CA TRP A 69 11.32 22.89 -3.99
C TRP A 69 12.03 21.86 -4.85
N SER A 70 12.86 21.05 -4.19
CA SER A 70 13.39 19.79 -4.70
C SER A 70 13.02 18.64 -3.76
N CYS A 71 13.06 17.42 -4.27
CA CYS A 71 12.74 16.20 -3.54
C CYS A 71 13.85 15.19 -3.74
N GLU A 72 14.35 14.60 -2.68
CA GLU A 72 15.36 13.56 -2.74
C GLU A 72 14.82 12.26 -2.12
N ARG A 73 15.01 11.15 -2.83
CA ARG A 73 14.43 9.85 -2.47
C ARG A 73 15.38 9.04 -1.61
N PHE A 74 14.82 8.38 -0.59
CA PHE A 74 15.54 7.53 0.34
C PHE A 74 14.86 6.16 0.44
N PHE A 75 15.69 5.10 0.50
CA PHE A 75 15.24 3.72 0.64
C PHE A 75 16.11 2.96 1.66
N LEU A 76 15.63 1.81 2.11
CA LEU A 76 16.31 0.94 3.07
C LEU A 76 17.14 -0.13 2.33
N ASP A 77 18.05 0.31 1.47
CA ASP A 77 19.01 -0.56 0.79
C ASP A 77 20.39 -0.44 1.43
N GLY A 78 21.11 -1.56 1.49
CA GLY A 78 22.41 -1.63 2.17
C GLY A 78 22.32 -1.56 3.70
N ASP A 79 23.50 -1.64 4.36
CA ASP A 79 23.59 -1.72 5.84
C ASP A 79 24.04 -0.41 6.48
N GLY A 80 24.37 0.59 5.69
CA GLY A 80 24.88 1.90 6.15
C GLY A 80 23.79 2.92 6.46
N PRO A 81 24.18 4.15 6.88
CA PRO A 81 23.26 5.27 7.01
C PRO A 81 22.55 5.56 5.67
N PRO A 82 21.24 5.82 5.69
CA PRO A 82 20.50 6.13 4.46
C PRO A 82 21.03 7.40 3.79
N ARG A 83 21.21 7.30 2.46
CA ARG A 83 21.66 8.42 1.61
C ARG A 83 20.69 8.55 0.43
N SER A 84 20.52 9.78 -0.05
CA SER A 84 19.59 10.06 -1.14
C SER A 84 20.03 9.44 -2.47
N VAL A 85 19.04 9.08 -3.29
CA VAL A 85 19.29 8.57 -4.64
C VAL A 85 19.85 9.68 -5.53
N GLU A 86 19.39 10.91 -5.40
CA GLU A 86 19.70 12.03 -6.28
C GLU A 86 21.13 12.53 -6.10
N THR A 87 21.51 12.91 -4.88
CA THR A 87 22.76 13.64 -4.60
C THR A 87 23.69 12.92 -3.64
N ASP A 88 23.32 11.74 -3.13
CA ASP A 88 24.05 11.01 -2.10
C ASP A 88 24.16 11.78 -0.76
N THR A 89 23.20 12.66 -0.47
CA THR A 89 23.13 13.43 0.77
C THR A 89 22.61 12.56 1.91
N PRO A 90 23.16 12.65 3.15
CA PRO A 90 22.67 11.91 4.31
C PRO A 90 21.25 12.36 4.72
N LEU A 91 20.47 11.44 5.29
CA LEU A 91 19.06 11.69 5.68
C LEU A 91 18.93 12.76 6.77
N ASP A 92 19.88 12.82 7.71
CA ASP A 92 19.92 13.78 8.82
C ASP A 92 20.30 15.20 8.38
N ALA A 93 20.73 15.39 7.13
CA ALA A 93 21.08 16.71 6.60
C ALA A 93 19.85 17.53 6.16
N PHE A 94 18.66 16.94 6.14
CA PHE A 94 17.42 17.58 5.72
C PHE A 94 16.67 18.17 6.91
N GLY A 95 15.98 19.29 6.71
CA GLY A 95 15.13 19.89 7.74
C GLY A 95 13.84 19.10 8.02
N ALA A 96 13.39 18.29 7.05
CA ALA A 96 12.25 17.41 7.20
C ALA A 96 12.42 16.11 6.41
N VAL A 97 11.99 15.01 7.01
CA VAL A 97 11.92 13.66 6.41
C VAL A 97 10.47 13.23 6.37
N ALA A 98 9.94 13.01 5.16
CA ALA A 98 8.58 12.55 4.93
C ALA A 98 8.59 11.07 4.50
N PHE A 99 8.06 10.21 5.34
CA PHE A 99 7.89 8.79 5.03
C PHE A 99 6.54 8.55 4.34
N SER A 100 6.55 7.79 3.25
CA SER A 100 5.36 7.24 2.60
C SER A 100 5.20 5.78 3.02
N ILE A 101 4.21 5.48 3.85
CA ILE A 101 4.00 4.14 4.40
C ILE A 101 2.69 3.54 3.89
N SER A 102 2.79 2.43 3.16
CA SER A 102 1.65 1.70 2.59
C SER A 102 1.30 0.41 3.35
N PHE A 103 2.24 -0.12 4.14
CA PHE A 103 2.08 -1.33 4.94
C PHE A 103 2.50 -1.09 6.38
N GLU A 104 1.76 -1.63 7.34
CA GLU A 104 2.06 -1.44 8.77
C GLU A 104 3.39 -2.07 9.18
N GLU A 105 3.83 -3.12 8.52
CA GLU A 105 5.13 -3.76 8.78
C GLU A 105 6.31 -2.80 8.52
N ASP A 106 6.13 -1.81 7.62
CA ASP A 106 7.12 -0.76 7.36
C ASP A 106 7.27 0.26 8.51
N TYR A 107 6.43 0.20 9.55
CA TYR A 107 6.63 1.01 10.77
C TYR A 107 7.98 0.73 11.42
N VAL A 108 8.35 -0.55 11.48
CA VAL A 108 9.66 -0.98 12.03
C VAL A 108 10.81 -0.47 11.16
N HIS A 109 10.67 -0.59 9.84
CA HIS A 109 11.67 -0.12 8.88
C HIS A 109 11.84 1.41 8.91
N CYS A 110 10.76 2.16 9.15
CA CYS A 110 10.83 3.62 9.36
C CYS A 110 11.74 3.97 10.55
N LEU A 111 11.54 3.29 11.69
CA LEU A 111 12.38 3.48 12.87
C LEU A 111 13.83 3.02 12.63
N GLU A 112 14.02 1.93 11.89
CA GLU A 112 15.36 1.47 11.51
C GLU A 112 16.10 2.51 10.65
N MET A 113 15.42 3.13 9.66
CA MET A 113 16.01 4.20 8.85
C MET A 113 16.43 5.40 9.71
N LEU A 114 15.58 5.83 10.66
CA LEU A 114 15.89 6.91 11.58
C LEU A 114 17.10 6.56 12.46
N ALA A 115 17.13 5.35 13.04
CA ALA A 115 18.23 4.89 13.87
C ALA A 115 19.56 4.85 13.11
N ARG A 116 19.55 4.32 11.88
CA ARG A 116 20.75 4.27 11.01
C ARG A 116 21.23 5.65 10.59
N ALA A 117 20.33 6.63 10.48
CA ALA A 117 20.66 8.02 10.20
C ALA A 117 21.16 8.78 11.45
N GLY A 118 21.11 8.17 12.64
CA GLY A 118 21.46 8.85 13.89
C GLY A 118 20.39 9.83 14.38
N ILE A 119 19.19 9.80 13.83
CA ILE A 119 18.06 10.63 14.23
C ILE A 119 17.39 9.99 15.46
N PRO A 120 17.19 10.74 16.58
CA PRO A 120 16.52 10.20 17.75
C PRO A 120 15.13 9.64 17.41
N LEU A 121 14.83 8.40 17.88
CA LEU A 121 13.59 7.73 17.52
C LEU A 121 12.38 8.46 18.11
N ARG A 122 12.39 8.68 19.44
CA ARG A 122 11.28 9.36 20.10
C ARG A 122 11.26 10.84 19.74
N ARG A 123 10.11 11.36 19.28
CA ARG A 123 9.93 12.77 18.91
C ARG A 123 10.34 13.74 20.03
N ARG A 124 10.11 13.37 21.30
CA ARG A 124 10.46 14.17 22.48
C ARG A 124 11.98 14.29 22.74
N GLU A 125 12.78 13.44 22.10
CA GLU A 125 14.24 13.42 22.23
C GLU A 125 14.92 14.24 21.13
N ARG A 126 14.16 14.68 20.10
CA ARG A 126 14.67 15.50 19.01
C ARG A 126 14.83 16.94 19.42
N GLY A 127 16.02 17.48 19.15
CA GLY A 127 16.36 18.89 19.34
C GLY A 127 16.06 19.75 18.10
N PRO A 128 16.45 21.01 18.14
CA PRO A 128 16.20 21.98 17.05
C PRO A 128 16.98 21.67 15.77
N ASP A 129 18.09 20.94 15.87
CA ASP A 129 18.95 20.56 14.72
C ASP A 129 18.50 19.24 14.07
N ASP A 130 17.63 18.47 14.72
CA ASP A 130 17.12 17.21 14.16
C ASP A 130 16.00 17.48 13.15
N PRO A 131 15.85 16.66 12.09
CA PRO A 131 14.78 16.84 11.12
C PRO A 131 13.40 16.62 11.73
N LEU A 132 12.38 17.31 11.19
CA LEU A 132 10.99 16.96 11.42
C LEU A 132 10.68 15.62 10.76
N VAL A 133 10.09 14.70 11.49
CA VAL A 133 9.66 13.39 10.95
C VAL A 133 8.17 13.42 10.67
N LEU A 134 7.85 13.26 9.40
CA LEU A 134 6.48 13.25 8.87
C LEU A 134 6.14 11.85 8.35
N VAL A 135 4.93 11.38 8.58
CA VAL A 135 4.46 10.09 8.02
C VAL A 135 3.12 10.29 7.34
N GLY A 136 3.13 10.04 6.03
CA GLY A 136 1.94 10.00 5.18
C GLY A 136 1.70 8.60 4.61
N GLY A 137 0.73 8.50 3.70
CA GLY A 137 0.32 7.25 3.06
C GLY A 137 -0.89 6.61 3.73
N SER A 138 -1.30 5.45 3.19
CA SER A 138 -2.55 4.80 3.60
C SER A 138 -2.53 4.37 5.07
N CYS A 139 -1.41 3.87 5.59
CA CYS A 139 -1.29 3.41 6.96
C CYS A 139 -1.42 4.55 7.99
N ALA A 140 -0.87 5.74 7.71
CA ALA A 140 -1.07 6.92 8.55
C ALA A 140 -2.55 7.29 8.69
N SER A 141 -3.31 7.11 7.61
CA SER A 141 -4.75 7.37 7.59
C SER A 141 -5.58 6.26 8.25
N ILE A 142 -5.02 5.07 8.45
CA ILE A 142 -5.69 3.97 9.16
C ILE A 142 -5.61 4.19 10.67
N ASN A 143 -4.41 4.34 11.21
CA ASN A 143 -4.19 4.54 12.64
C ASN A 143 -2.83 5.23 12.89
N PRO A 144 -2.80 6.56 12.99
CA PRO A 144 -1.54 7.29 13.24
C PRO A 144 -1.05 7.13 14.69
N LEU A 145 -1.89 6.64 15.61
CA LEU A 145 -1.55 6.58 17.03
C LEU A 145 -0.41 5.60 17.32
N THR A 146 -0.29 4.53 16.54
CA THR A 146 0.77 3.53 16.71
C THR A 146 2.17 4.12 16.57
N LEU A 147 2.34 5.11 15.68
CA LEU A 147 3.61 5.82 15.48
C LEU A 147 3.69 7.19 16.19
N SER A 148 2.68 7.57 16.98
CA SER A 148 2.58 8.93 17.54
C SER A 148 3.70 9.33 18.49
N GLU A 149 4.42 8.37 19.09
CA GLU A 149 5.61 8.65 19.91
C GLU A 149 6.87 8.98 19.09
N PHE A 150 6.85 8.64 17.80
CA PHE A 150 8.01 8.73 16.90
C PHE A 150 7.88 9.83 15.85
N VAL A 151 6.66 10.23 15.50
CA VAL A 151 6.34 11.09 14.37
C VAL A 151 5.87 12.45 14.85
N ASP A 152 6.38 13.51 14.23
CA ASP A 152 6.07 14.89 14.60
C ASP A 152 4.73 15.35 14.03
N ALA A 153 4.42 14.96 12.79
CA ALA A 153 3.13 15.24 12.18
C ALA A 153 2.74 14.19 11.13
N PHE A 154 1.44 13.93 11.03
CA PHE A 154 0.83 13.05 10.07
C PHE A 154 -0.05 13.86 9.10
N PRO A 155 0.37 14.07 7.84
CA PRO A 155 -0.52 14.50 6.78
C PRO A 155 -1.51 13.38 6.44
N LEU A 156 -2.82 13.65 6.57
CA LEU A 156 -3.91 12.69 6.47
C LEU A 156 -4.73 12.91 5.19
N GLY A 157 -4.53 12.06 4.18
CA GLY A 157 -5.29 12.13 2.93
C GLY A 157 -4.41 12.16 1.68
N ALA A 158 -4.94 12.80 0.64
CA ALA A 158 -4.30 12.91 -0.66
C ALA A 158 -3.21 14.00 -0.64
N ALA A 159 -2.03 13.67 -1.18
CA ALA A 159 -0.88 14.58 -1.22
C ALA A 159 -1.20 15.88 -1.96
N GLU A 160 -2.03 15.81 -2.99
CA GLU A 160 -2.48 16.96 -3.77
C GLU A 160 -3.19 18.03 -2.92
N ASN A 161 -3.89 17.62 -1.88
CA ASN A 161 -4.58 18.54 -0.94
C ASN A 161 -3.71 18.94 0.26
N LEU A 162 -2.67 18.19 0.56
CA LEU A 162 -1.84 18.38 1.77
C LEU A 162 -0.56 19.16 1.49
N LEU A 163 0.12 18.90 0.35
CA LEU A 163 1.37 19.56 0.00
C LEU A 163 1.25 21.10 -0.14
N PRO A 164 0.16 21.67 -0.67
CA PRO A 164 -0.04 23.13 -0.72
C PRO A 164 -0.04 23.81 0.65
N THR A 165 -0.30 23.09 1.73
CA THR A 165 -0.20 23.57 3.11
C THR A 165 1.14 23.18 3.75
N LEU A 166 1.59 21.96 3.53
CA LEU A 166 2.80 21.41 4.15
C LEU A 166 4.06 22.15 3.69
N LEU A 167 4.27 22.30 2.38
CA LEU A 167 5.50 22.88 1.85
C LEU A 167 5.70 24.35 2.28
N PRO A 168 4.68 25.24 2.18
CA PRO A 168 4.80 26.59 2.75
C PRO A 168 5.03 26.60 4.26
N ALA A 169 4.41 25.71 5.03
CA ALA A 169 4.62 25.63 6.47
C ALA A 169 6.06 25.26 6.84
N LEU A 170 6.71 24.41 6.03
CA LEU A 170 8.12 24.05 6.19
C LEU A 170 9.08 25.16 5.71
N ALA A 171 8.69 25.94 4.71
CA ALA A 171 9.54 27.00 4.13
C ALA A 171 9.55 28.29 4.94
N GLN A 172 8.53 28.55 5.77
CA GLN A 172 8.44 29.76 6.56
C GLN A 172 9.49 29.81 7.66
N GLU A 173 9.99 31.02 7.96
CA GLU A 173 10.86 31.24 9.10
C GLU A 173 10.18 30.85 10.41
N GLY A 174 10.99 30.33 11.32
CA GLY A 174 10.56 29.84 12.63
C GLY A 174 11.34 28.61 13.05
N ASP A 175 11.19 28.25 14.30
CA ASP A 175 11.74 27.02 14.85
C ASP A 175 10.80 25.82 14.60
N ARG A 176 11.21 24.65 15.06
CA ARG A 176 10.44 23.41 15.01
C ARG A 176 9.03 23.56 15.57
N GLU A 177 8.90 24.23 16.72
CA GLU A 177 7.61 24.39 17.41
C GLU A 177 6.64 25.26 16.61
N ALA A 178 7.13 26.33 15.98
CA ALA A 178 6.31 27.18 15.11
C ALA A 178 5.81 26.42 13.85
N VAL A 179 6.59 25.51 13.29
CA VAL A 179 6.13 24.64 12.19
C VAL A 179 5.01 23.72 12.67
N LEU A 180 5.20 23.07 13.83
CA LEU A 180 4.20 22.16 14.40
C LEU A 180 2.89 22.89 14.76
N ASP A 181 2.96 24.12 15.24
CA ASP A 181 1.78 24.95 15.52
C ASP A 181 1.02 25.29 14.23
N ARG A 182 1.73 25.66 13.15
CA ARG A 182 1.10 25.91 11.84
C ARG A 182 0.40 24.69 11.29
N LEU A 183 1.05 23.51 11.35
CA LEU A 183 0.47 22.26 10.88
C LEU A 183 -0.73 21.84 11.74
N ALA A 184 -0.67 22.00 13.08
CA ALA A 184 -1.78 21.67 13.96
C ALA A 184 -3.01 22.57 13.73
N ALA A 185 -2.80 23.83 13.34
CA ALA A 185 -3.89 24.75 13.03
C ALA A 185 -4.58 24.44 11.69
N ALA A 186 -3.92 23.70 10.79
CA ALA A 186 -4.40 23.39 9.45
C ALA A 186 -5.25 22.11 9.42
N PRO A 187 -6.29 22.03 8.57
CA PRO A 187 -7.04 20.80 8.37
C PRO A 187 -6.15 19.72 7.72
N GLY A 188 -6.43 18.47 8.05
CA GLY A 188 -5.72 17.32 7.45
C GLY A 188 -4.37 16.98 8.08
N PHE A 189 -3.99 17.60 9.20
CA PHE A 189 -2.74 17.29 9.89
C PHE A 189 -3.00 16.86 11.33
N PHE A 190 -2.54 15.66 11.69
CA PHE A 190 -2.48 15.23 13.08
C PHE A 190 -1.06 15.47 13.61
N VAL A 191 -0.95 16.30 14.65
CA VAL A 191 0.30 16.65 15.33
C VAL A 191 0.23 16.13 16.76
N PRO A 192 0.87 14.99 17.10
CA PRO A 192 0.71 14.33 18.40
C PRO A 192 1.06 15.19 19.62
N SER A 193 1.98 16.16 19.46
CA SER A 193 2.36 17.08 20.53
C SER A 193 1.31 18.19 20.80
N ARG A 194 0.37 18.39 19.88
CA ARG A 194 -0.67 19.43 19.93
C ARG A 194 -2.09 18.88 20.07
N HIS A 195 -2.35 17.73 19.46
CA HIS A 195 -3.66 17.08 19.49
C HIS A 195 -3.68 15.99 20.55
N ARG A 196 -4.23 16.30 21.72
CA ARG A 196 -4.38 15.30 22.79
C ARG A 196 -5.51 14.35 22.44
N HIS A 197 -5.19 13.07 22.39
CA HIS A 197 -6.18 12.03 22.13
C HIS A 197 -7.25 12.02 23.22
N GLY A 198 -8.50 12.21 22.83
CA GLY A 198 -9.66 12.16 23.74
C GLY A 198 -10.15 13.51 24.27
N GLU A 199 -9.45 14.63 24.07
CA GLU A 199 -9.89 15.97 24.44
C GLU A 199 -10.49 16.71 23.24
N GLU A 200 -11.76 17.17 23.35
CA GLU A 200 -12.36 18.09 22.38
C GLU A 200 -12.05 19.54 22.80
N PRO A 201 -11.87 20.51 21.89
CA PRO A 201 -12.59 20.73 20.61
C PRO A 201 -11.74 20.63 19.33
N ASP A 202 -10.43 20.40 19.40
CA ASP A 202 -9.54 20.49 18.22
C ASP A 202 -9.65 19.31 17.26
N LEU A 203 -10.21 18.19 17.70
CA LEU A 203 -10.41 17.00 16.87
C LEU A 203 -11.39 17.20 15.70
N ALA A 204 -12.20 18.26 15.72
CA ALA A 204 -13.11 18.57 14.61
C ALA A 204 -12.38 18.96 13.31
N LYS A 205 -11.11 19.38 13.40
CA LYS A 205 -10.26 19.74 12.26
C LYS A 205 -9.51 18.55 11.69
N LEU A 206 -9.48 17.42 12.41
CA LEU A 206 -8.79 16.21 11.98
C LEU A 206 -9.63 15.45 10.96
N VAL A 207 -9.74 16.03 9.79
CA VAL A 207 -10.43 15.44 8.64
C VAL A 207 -9.41 14.92 7.65
N LYS A 208 -9.63 13.72 7.17
CA LYS A 208 -8.85 13.16 6.07
C LYS A 208 -9.20 13.90 4.78
N LEU A 209 -8.23 14.55 4.16
CA LEU A 209 -8.41 15.35 2.94
C LEU A 209 -8.28 14.47 1.69
N GLU A 210 -9.39 13.91 1.23
CA GLU A 210 -9.45 13.16 -0.01
C GLU A 210 -9.70 14.09 -1.21
N LEU A 211 -9.31 13.64 -2.41
CA LEU A 211 -9.67 14.36 -3.63
C LEU A 211 -11.17 14.28 -3.89
N THR A 212 -11.76 15.39 -4.26
CA THR A 212 -13.13 15.42 -4.78
C THR A 212 -13.17 14.86 -6.21
N GLU A 213 -14.36 14.55 -6.71
CA GLU A 213 -14.54 14.10 -8.09
C GLU A 213 -14.11 15.20 -9.09
N GLU A 214 -14.39 16.47 -8.80
CA GLU A 214 -13.96 17.61 -9.58
C GLU A 214 -12.43 17.74 -9.65
N GLN A 215 -11.75 17.60 -8.50
CA GLN A 215 -10.29 17.62 -8.43
C GLN A 215 -9.66 16.47 -9.25
N MET A 216 -10.26 15.27 -9.21
CA MET A 216 -9.75 14.14 -10.01
C MET A 216 -9.92 14.36 -11.53
N ARG A 217 -10.82 15.23 -11.94
CA ARG A 217 -11.03 15.61 -13.36
C ARG A 217 -10.18 16.79 -13.81
N ALA A 218 -9.50 17.46 -12.87
CA ALA A 218 -8.66 18.61 -13.21
C ALA A 218 -7.45 18.21 -14.06
N PRO A 219 -6.98 19.06 -14.96
CA PRO A 219 -5.73 18.81 -15.71
C PRO A 219 -4.56 18.53 -14.76
N GLY A 220 -3.75 17.53 -15.06
CA GLY A 220 -2.60 17.14 -14.25
C GLY A 220 -2.94 16.40 -12.95
N ALA A 221 -4.22 16.12 -12.67
CA ALA A 221 -4.64 15.41 -11.46
C ALA A 221 -4.40 13.88 -11.51
N LEU A 222 -4.20 13.32 -12.69
CA LEU A 222 -4.01 11.89 -12.90
C LEU A 222 -2.61 11.45 -12.43
N PRO A 223 -2.47 10.62 -11.38
CA PRO A 223 -1.20 10.09 -10.97
C PRO A 223 -0.65 9.09 -11.99
N THR A 224 0.60 9.28 -12.36
CA THR A 224 1.33 8.41 -13.27
C THR A 224 2.75 8.18 -12.76
N THR A 225 3.45 7.17 -13.29
CA THR A 225 4.86 6.95 -12.98
C THR A 225 5.68 8.18 -13.35
N ALA A 226 6.41 8.75 -12.41
CA ALA A 226 7.33 9.87 -12.65
C ALA A 226 8.68 9.39 -13.22
N ILE A 227 9.15 8.22 -12.77
CA ILE A 227 10.42 7.62 -13.19
C ILE A 227 10.19 6.15 -13.51
N VAL A 228 10.38 5.78 -14.78
CA VAL A 228 10.33 4.38 -15.22
C VAL A 228 11.68 3.73 -14.98
N THR A 229 11.68 2.57 -14.33
CA THR A 229 12.89 1.78 -14.07
C THR A 229 12.57 0.29 -14.11
N PRO A 230 13.49 -0.56 -14.61
CA PRO A 230 13.31 -2.02 -14.60
C PRO A 230 13.39 -2.63 -13.20
N ARG A 231 13.83 -1.85 -12.20
CA ARG A 231 14.08 -2.29 -10.83
C ARG A 231 12.86 -2.15 -9.93
N THR A 232 11.66 -2.48 -10.42
CA THR A 232 10.40 -2.46 -9.66
C THR A 232 9.69 -3.81 -9.80
N GLU A 233 8.70 -4.09 -8.93
CA GLU A 233 7.79 -5.25 -9.06
C GLU A 233 7.11 -5.29 -10.44
N PHE A 234 6.91 -4.15 -11.05
CA PHE A 234 6.24 -4.02 -12.34
C PHE A 234 7.23 -3.96 -13.51
N SER A 235 8.56 -4.12 -13.25
CA SER A 235 9.60 -3.85 -14.25
C SER A 235 9.47 -2.43 -14.82
N ALA A 236 9.86 -2.21 -16.07
CA ALA A 236 9.83 -0.90 -16.73
C ALA A 236 8.42 -0.48 -17.20
N LYS A 237 7.37 -0.74 -16.40
CA LYS A 237 6.00 -0.31 -16.73
C LYS A 237 5.75 1.12 -16.30
N TYR A 238 5.04 1.85 -17.17
CA TYR A 238 4.44 3.12 -16.81
C TYR A 238 3.08 2.87 -16.17
N LEU A 239 2.98 3.15 -14.88
CA LEU A 239 1.76 2.95 -14.10
C LEU A 239 0.83 4.16 -14.26
N ILE A 240 -0.47 3.89 -14.38
CA ILE A 240 -1.53 4.90 -14.48
C ILE A 240 -2.61 4.56 -13.46
N GLU A 241 -2.95 5.52 -12.58
CA GLU A 241 -4.06 5.35 -11.63
C GLU A 241 -5.40 5.43 -12.37
N MET A 242 -6.23 4.40 -12.24
CA MET A 242 -7.54 4.37 -12.92
C MET A 242 -8.65 4.97 -12.07
N SER A 243 -8.60 4.70 -10.76
CA SER A 243 -9.65 5.10 -9.82
C SER A 243 -9.16 5.06 -8.38
N ARG A 244 -9.86 5.77 -7.49
CA ARG A 244 -9.69 5.71 -6.03
C ARG A 244 -10.97 5.21 -5.35
N GLY A 245 -10.80 4.51 -4.23
CA GLY A 245 -11.88 3.85 -3.52
C GLY A 245 -12.35 2.57 -4.21
N CYS A 246 -13.48 2.03 -3.74
CA CYS A 246 -14.08 0.82 -4.30
C CYS A 246 -15.61 0.94 -4.20
N PRO A 247 -16.39 0.52 -5.22
CA PRO A 247 -17.85 0.57 -5.16
C PRO A 247 -18.45 -0.44 -4.16
N GLU A 248 -17.68 -1.47 -3.81
CA GLU A 248 -18.11 -2.52 -2.88
C GLU A 248 -17.93 -2.11 -1.43
N LYS A 249 -18.65 -2.79 -0.54
CA LYS A 249 -18.61 -2.55 0.92
C LYS A 249 -18.23 -3.83 1.68
N CYS A 250 -17.20 -4.53 1.22
CA CYS A 250 -16.71 -5.73 1.89
C CYS A 250 -16.30 -5.42 3.32
N ARG A 251 -16.82 -6.19 4.30
CA ARG A 251 -16.70 -5.87 5.74
C ARG A 251 -15.27 -5.88 6.28
N TYR A 252 -14.35 -6.56 5.61
CA TYR A 252 -12.93 -6.64 6.00
C TYR A 252 -12.05 -5.58 5.32
N CYS A 253 -12.53 -4.97 4.22
CA CYS A 253 -11.68 -4.19 3.32
C CYS A 253 -11.60 -2.73 3.71
N TRP A 254 -10.38 -2.27 4.03
CA TRP A 254 -10.15 -0.87 4.36
C TRP A 254 -10.32 0.08 3.16
N ALA A 255 -10.00 -0.37 1.95
CA ALA A 255 -10.09 0.47 0.75
C ALA A 255 -11.47 1.12 0.55
N THR A 256 -12.53 0.39 0.88
CA THR A 256 -13.90 0.91 0.80
C THR A 256 -14.19 2.00 1.83
N PHE A 257 -13.70 1.80 3.06
CA PHE A 257 -14.02 2.67 4.20
C PHE A 257 -12.98 3.78 4.38
N GLY A 258 -11.74 3.53 3.97
CA GLY A 258 -10.61 4.42 4.19
C GLY A 258 -10.29 5.37 3.03
N MET A 259 -10.63 5.00 1.79
CA MET A 259 -10.34 5.81 0.59
C MET A 259 -11.56 6.61 0.08
N GLY A 260 -12.65 6.63 0.85
CA GLY A 260 -13.87 7.34 0.47
C GLY A 260 -14.66 6.67 -0.67
N ARG A 261 -15.55 7.44 -1.31
CA ARG A 261 -16.39 6.93 -2.40
C ARG A 261 -15.55 6.52 -3.61
N PHE A 262 -16.06 5.57 -4.40
CA PHE A 262 -15.48 5.21 -5.67
C PHE A 262 -15.54 6.39 -6.66
N ARG A 263 -14.40 6.75 -7.22
CA ARG A 263 -14.21 7.83 -8.19
C ARG A 263 -13.18 7.38 -9.22
N TRP A 264 -13.36 7.75 -10.48
CA TRP A 264 -12.44 7.36 -11.56
C TRP A 264 -11.92 8.58 -12.31
N HIS A 265 -10.75 8.43 -12.91
CA HIS A 265 -10.17 9.43 -13.76
C HIS A 265 -10.82 9.43 -15.16
N PRO A 266 -10.95 10.58 -15.82
CA PRO A 266 -11.53 10.65 -17.17
C PRO A 266 -10.74 9.81 -18.17
N THR A 267 -11.43 9.13 -19.07
CA THR A 267 -10.82 8.31 -20.12
C THR A 267 -9.85 9.09 -20.98
N ASP A 268 -10.20 10.32 -21.37
CA ASP A 268 -9.33 11.14 -22.22
C ASP A 268 -8.01 11.49 -21.51
N ALA A 269 -8.05 11.80 -20.20
CA ALA A 269 -6.84 12.03 -19.41
C ALA A 269 -5.95 10.76 -19.32
N ILE A 270 -6.57 9.57 -19.23
CA ILE A 270 -5.86 8.29 -19.26
C ILE A 270 -5.21 8.06 -20.62
N LEU A 271 -5.93 8.33 -21.73
CA LEU A 271 -5.40 8.17 -23.07
C LEU A 271 -4.24 9.14 -23.35
N GLU A 272 -4.33 10.39 -22.90
CA GLU A 272 -3.22 11.35 -22.93
C GLU A 272 -2.00 10.85 -22.11
N ALA A 273 -2.22 10.27 -20.95
CA ALA A 273 -1.15 9.69 -20.14
C ALA A 273 -0.47 8.51 -20.85
N ILE A 274 -1.22 7.68 -21.57
CA ILE A 274 -0.69 6.59 -22.39
C ILE A 274 0.27 7.14 -23.45
N GLU A 275 -0.10 8.21 -24.16
CA GLU A 275 0.79 8.83 -25.16
C GLU A 275 2.07 9.40 -24.53
N ARG A 276 1.99 9.96 -23.31
CA ARG A 276 3.17 10.46 -22.58
C ARG A 276 4.16 9.34 -22.20
N ALA A 277 3.72 8.09 -22.09
CA ALA A 277 4.59 6.95 -21.81
C ALA A 277 5.52 6.57 -22.96
N ARG A 278 5.16 6.92 -24.21
CA ARG A 278 5.83 6.48 -25.44
C ARG A 278 7.34 6.70 -25.49
N PRO A 279 7.89 7.86 -25.04
CA PRO A 279 9.34 8.07 -25.05
C PRO A 279 10.13 7.17 -24.10
N VAL A 280 9.48 6.62 -23.05
CA VAL A 280 10.16 5.93 -21.95
C VAL A 280 9.89 4.44 -21.91
N THR A 281 8.73 3.96 -22.39
CA THR A 281 8.38 2.54 -22.39
C THR A 281 7.22 2.23 -23.36
N ASP A 282 7.12 0.94 -23.74
CA ASP A 282 5.97 0.36 -24.46
C ASP A 282 5.06 -0.46 -23.53
N GLN A 283 5.29 -0.41 -22.21
CA GLN A 283 4.58 -1.22 -21.22
C GLN A 283 3.78 -0.35 -20.26
N LEU A 284 2.51 -0.66 -20.10
CA LEU A 284 1.59 0.04 -19.20
C LEU A 284 1.12 -0.88 -18.08
N GLY A 285 0.96 -0.30 -16.89
CA GLY A 285 0.29 -0.95 -15.77
C GLY A 285 -0.88 -0.09 -15.30
N PHE A 286 -2.08 -0.60 -15.39
CA PHE A 286 -3.26 0.08 -14.84
C PHE A 286 -3.45 -0.32 -13.38
N VAL A 287 -3.48 0.66 -12.50
CA VAL A 287 -3.53 0.44 -11.05
C VAL A 287 -4.74 1.12 -10.43
N ALA A 288 -5.47 0.38 -9.63
CA ALA A 288 -6.54 0.86 -8.76
C ALA A 288 -6.95 -0.25 -7.80
N THR A 289 -7.73 0.08 -6.78
CA THR A 289 -8.39 -0.91 -5.92
C THR A 289 -9.41 -1.75 -6.70
N ALA A 290 -10.01 -1.17 -7.75
CA ALA A 290 -11.05 -1.76 -8.58
C ALA A 290 -10.88 -1.34 -10.06
N VAL A 291 -9.79 -1.78 -10.70
CA VAL A 291 -9.43 -1.40 -12.09
C VAL A 291 -10.56 -1.73 -13.06
N GLY A 292 -11.13 -2.93 -12.97
CA GLY A 292 -12.19 -3.39 -13.86
C GLY A 292 -13.53 -2.68 -13.69
N ASP A 293 -13.69 -1.82 -12.67
CA ASP A 293 -14.92 -1.05 -12.45
C ASP A 293 -14.90 0.34 -13.12
N HIS A 294 -13.80 0.68 -13.80
CA HIS A 294 -13.78 1.89 -14.61
C HIS A 294 -14.80 1.75 -15.77
N PRO A 295 -15.71 2.72 -15.95
CA PRO A 295 -16.82 2.58 -16.92
C PRO A 295 -16.38 2.27 -18.35
N GLU A 296 -15.21 2.73 -18.76
CA GLU A 296 -14.68 2.57 -20.12
C GLU A 296 -13.39 1.72 -20.16
N ILE A 297 -13.22 0.79 -19.21
CA ILE A 297 -11.98 -0.03 -19.13
C ILE A 297 -11.69 -0.77 -20.44
N GLU A 298 -12.70 -1.32 -21.10
CA GLU A 298 -12.53 -2.04 -22.37
C GLU A 298 -12.02 -1.12 -23.48
N ARG A 299 -12.58 0.10 -23.58
CA ARG A 299 -12.11 1.12 -24.53
C ARG A 299 -10.66 1.51 -24.27
N ILE A 300 -10.30 1.75 -23.01
CA ILE A 300 -8.93 2.13 -22.61
C ILE A 300 -7.93 1.04 -23.00
N LEU A 301 -8.20 -0.22 -22.66
CA LEU A 301 -7.34 -1.34 -23.00
C LEU A 301 -7.20 -1.52 -24.52
N LEU A 302 -8.31 -1.41 -25.26
CA LEU A 302 -8.32 -1.56 -26.71
C LEU A 302 -7.52 -0.44 -27.39
N GLU A 303 -7.70 0.82 -26.98
CA GLU A 303 -6.96 1.94 -27.53
C GLU A 303 -5.46 1.85 -27.18
N ALA A 304 -5.10 1.48 -25.94
CA ALA A 304 -3.71 1.27 -25.57
C ALA A 304 -3.05 0.21 -26.48
N ASN A 305 -3.73 -0.91 -26.74
CA ASN A 305 -3.23 -1.94 -27.65
C ASN A 305 -3.11 -1.46 -29.10
N ARG A 306 -4.08 -0.64 -29.59
CA ARG A 306 -4.01 -0.01 -30.92
C ARG A 306 -2.84 0.96 -31.07
N MET A 307 -2.51 1.65 -29.98
CA MET A 307 -1.33 2.51 -29.90
C MET A 307 -0.01 1.72 -29.83
N GLY A 308 -0.06 0.38 -29.77
CA GLY A 308 1.10 -0.50 -29.74
C GLY A 308 1.68 -0.74 -28.33
N PHE A 309 0.94 -0.38 -27.26
CA PHE A 309 1.37 -0.65 -25.90
C PHE A 309 0.96 -2.05 -25.44
N ARG A 310 1.78 -2.65 -24.61
CA ARG A 310 1.46 -3.85 -23.83
C ARG A 310 0.85 -3.43 -22.51
N THR A 311 -0.34 -3.90 -22.20
CA THR A 311 -1.09 -3.52 -21.01
C THR A 311 -1.12 -4.63 -19.97
N SER A 312 -1.16 -4.27 -18.70
CA SER A 312 -1.39 -5.20 -17.59
C SER A 312 -2.23 -4.53 -16.50
N VAL A 313 -2.89 -5.35 -15.69
CA VAL A 313 -3.69 -4.93 -14.55
C VAL A 313 -3.25 -5.68 -13.29
N SER A 314 -3.39 -5.06 -12.11
CA SER A 314 -2.98 -5.67 -10.85
C SER A 314 -3.89 -6.85 -10.46
N SER A 315 -5.19 -6.67 -10.57
CA SER A 315 -6.22 -7.68 -10.32
C SER A 315 -7.52 -7.27 -10.98
N VAL A 316 -8.37 -8.25 -11.31
CA VAL A 316 -9.70 -7.99 -11.87
C VAL A 316 -10.74 -8.56 -10.90
N ARG A 317 -11.76 -7.78 -10.59
CA ARG A 317 -12.89 -8.29 -9.81
C ARG A 317 -13.67 -9.30 -10.64
N ILE A 318 -14.15 -10.38 -10.00
CA ILE A 318 -14.82 -11.49 -10.69
C ILE A 318 -15.93 -11.01 -11.63
N PRO A 319 -16.87 -10.10 -11.24
CA PRO A 319 -17.89 -9.59 -12.16
C PRO A 319 -17.34 -8.78 -13.35
N ALA A 320 -16.17 -8.16 -13.21
CA ALA A 320 -15.56 -7.34 -14.25
C ALA A 320 -14.72 -8.13 -15.28
N VAL A 321 -14.65 -9.45 -15.16
CA VAL A 321 -14.00 -10.32 -16.14
C VAL A 321 -14.91 -10.45 -17.37
N THR A 322 -14.51 -9.82 -18.49
CA THR A 322 -15.20 -9.90 -19.79
C THR A 322 -14.28 -10.46 -20.87
N GLU A 323 -14.85 -10.92 -21.99
CA GLU A 323 -14.05 -11.39 -23.13
C GLU A 323 -13.13 -10.27 -23.66
N ALA A 324 -13.63 -9.05 -23.75
CA ALA A 324 -12.88 -7.91 -24.27
C ALA A 324 -11.66 -7.57 -23.38
N VAL A 325 -11.85 -7.53 -22.06
CA VAL A 325 -10.75 -7.30 -21.09
C VAL A 325 -9.72 -8.42 -21.21
N LEU A 326 -10.13 -9.69 -21.22
CA LEU A 326 -9.22 -10.82 -21.33
C LEU A 326 -8.48 -10.84 -22.67
N ALA A 327 -9.17 -10.57 -23.80
CA ALA A 327 -8.54 -10.52 -25.11
C ALA A 327 -7.47 -9.43 -25.18
N ALA A 328 -7.74 -8.24 -24.63
CA ALA A 328 -6.79 -7.14 -24.61
C ALA A 328 -5.53 -7.46 -23.75
N LEU A 329 -5.72 -8.06 -22.58
CA LEU A 329 -4.61 -8.48 -21.72
C LEU A 329 -3.80 -9.64 -22.35
N HIS A 330 -4.47 -10.61 -22.94
CA HIS A 330 -3.80 -11.72 -23.61
C HIS A 330 -2.99 -11.26 -24.83
N ALA A 331 -3.54 -10.32 -25.64
CA ALA A 331 -2.80 -9.69 -26.75
C ALA A 331 -1.56 -8.93 -26.28
N SER A 332 -1.57 -8.39 -25.06
CA SER A 332 -0.42 -7.74 -24.41
C SER A 332 0.62 -8.73 -23.88
N GLY A 333 0.38 -10.03 -23.96
CA GLY A 333 1.29 -11.07 -23.50
C GLY A 333 1.03 -11.57 -22.07
N ASP A 334 0.02 -11.07 -21.38
CA ASP A 334 -0.35 -11.58 -20.06
C ASP A 334 -0.83 -13.04 -20.15
N ARG A 335 -0.39 -13.86 -19.21
CA ARG A 335 -0.74 -15.29 -19.11
C ARG A 335 -1.31 -15.64 -17.74
N SER A 336 -1.42 -14.66 -16.85
CA SER A 336 -1.86 -14.83 -15.47
C SER A 336 -3.03 -13.89 -15.15
N ILE A 337 -4.09 -14.43 -14.57
CA ILE A 337 -5.19 -13.64 -14.00
C ILE A 337 -5.27 -13.89 -12.50
N THR A 338 -5.52 -12.82 -11.75
CA THR A 338 -5.72 -12.88 -10.30
C THR A 338 -7.16 -12.54 -9.96
N LEU A 339 -7.84 -13.43 -9.24
CA LEU A 339 -9.18 -13.25 -8.70
C LEU A 339 -9.18 -13.42 -7.18
N ALA A 340 -10.09 -12.75 -6.50
CA ALA A 340 -10.23 -12.82 -5.05
C ALA A 340 -11.64 -13.29 -4.65
N PRO A 341 -11.90 -14.62 -4.61
CA PRO A 341 -13.17 -15.15 -4.10
C PRO A 341 -13.31 -15.03 -2.58
N GLU A 342 -12.23 -14.84 -1.82
CA GLU A 342 -12.08 -14.69 -0.37
C GLU A 342 -12.40 -15.96 0.43
N THR A 343 -13.44 -16.70 0.11
CA THR A 343 -13.83 -17.98 0.75
C THR A 343 -14.42 -18.93 -0.27
N GLY A 344 -14.46 -20.23 0.04
CA GLY A 344 -15.12 -21.24 -0.78
C GLY A 344 -16.64 -21.25 -0.65
N SER A 345 -17.17 -20.71 0.46
CA SER A 345 -18.57 -20.76 0.85
C SER A 345 -19.37 -19.55 0.33
N ASP A 346 -20.42 -19.79 -0.46
CA ASP A 346 -21.33 -18.72 -0.91
C ASP A 346 -22.03 -18.04 0.27
N ALA A 347 -22.41 -18.79 1.28
CA ALA A 347 -23.06 -18.26 2.49
C ALA A 347 -22.12 -17.31 3.25
N LEU A 348 -20.84 -17.68 3.37
CA LEU A 348 -19.86 -16.84 4.03
C LEU A 348 -19.51 -15.59 3.20
N ARG A 349 -19.53 -15.67 1.85
CA ARG A 349 -19.38 -14.48 0.99
C ARG A 349 -20.50 -13.45 1.19
N VAL A 350 -21.73 -13.90 1.44
CA VAL A 350 -22.82 -12.99 1.80
C VAL A 350 -22.51 -12.27 3.11
N LYS A 351 -21.99 -12.98 4.11
CA LYS A 351 -21.57 -12.37 5.40
C LYS A 351 -20.40 -11.37 5.24
N LEU A 352 -19.49 -11.64 4.29
CA LEU A 352 -18.42 -10.70 3.91
C LEU A 352 -18.94 -9.41 3.24
N ASN A 353 -20.20 -9.37 2.87
CA ASN A 353 -20.79 -8.38 1.97
C ASN A 353 -20.11 -8.38 0.58
N LYS A 354 -19.81 -9.58 0.07
CA LYS A 354 -19.25 -9.84 -1.27
C LYS A 354 -20.06 -10.98 -1.93
N PRO A 355 -21.34 -10.76 -2.27
CA PRO A 355 -22.27 -11.82 -2.67
C PRO A 355 -22.01 -12.30 -4.10
N ILE A 356 -20.87 -12.91 -4.34
CA ILE A 356 -20.46 -13.49 -5.62
C ILE A 356 -20.65 -15.01 -5.51
N PRO A 357 -21.61 -15.64 -6.22
CA PRO A 357 -21.80 -17.08 -6.14
C PRO A 357 -20.71 -17.86 -6.86
N ASN A 358 -20.45 -19.09 -6.43
CA ASN A 358 -19.49 -19.98 -7.06
C ASN A 358 -19.80 -20.23 -8.54
N SER A 359 -21.07 -20.21 -8.93
CA SER A 359 -21.46 -20.35 -10.35
C SER A 359 -20.88 -19.25 -11.23
N LEU A 360 -20.93 -17.99 -10.78
CA LEU A 360 -20.33 -16.87 -11.51
C LEU A 360 -18.77 -16.98 -11.51
N LEU A 361 -18.17 -17.36 -10.39
CA LEU A 361 -16.73 -17.59 -10.35
C LEU A 361 -16.31 -18.64 -11.39
N PHE A 362 -16.99 -19.77 -11.44
CA PHE A 362 -16.67 -20.85 -12.38
C PHE A 362 -16.92 -20.47 -13.85
N GLU A 363 -17.96 -19.69 -14.13
CA GLU A 363 -18.18 -19.09 -15.45
C GLU A 363 -16.97 -18.25 -15.89
N LYS A 364 -16.51 -17.34 -15.02
CA LYS A 364 -15.38 -16.47 -15.33
C LYS A 364 -14.05 -17.24 -15.43
N VAL A 365 -13.84 -18.23 -14.58
CA VAL A 365 -12.66 -19.11 -14.65
C VAL A 365 -12.62 -19.88 -15.97
N ARG A 366 -13.76 -20.43 -16.41
CA ARG A 366 -13.85 -21.07 -17.73
C ARG A 366 -13.48 -20.10 -18.85
N LEU A 367 -14.02 -18.89 -18.81
CA LEU A 367 -13.73 -17.85 -19.80
C LEU A 367 -12.22 -17.50 -19.83
N ILE A 368 -11.57 -17.36 -18.67
CA ILE A 368 -10.14 -17.08 -18.55
C ILE A 368 -9.31 -18.17 -19.27
N PHE A 369 -9.56 -19.44 -18.99
CA PHE A 369 -8.80 -20.53 -19.62
C PHE A 369 -9.11 -20.67 -21.11
N ARG A 370 -10.37 -20.44 -21.53
CA ARG A 370 -10.78 -20.41 -22.94
C ARG A 370 -10.06 -19.33 -23.74
N GLN A 371 -9.76 -18.19 -23.11
CA GLN A 371 -8.96 -17.10 -23.71
C GLN A 371 -7.45 -17.38 -23.74
N GLY A 372 -7.02 -18.57 -23.29
CA GLY A 372 -5.61 -19.01 -23.39
C GLY A 372 -4.72 -18.58 -22.21
N PHE A 373 -5.27 -18.07 -21.13
CA PHE A 373 -4.50 -17.85 -19.90
C PHE A 373 -4.11 -19.20 -19.31
N THR A 374 -2.86 -19.29 -18.82
CA THR A 374 -2.32 -20.54 -18.28
C THR A 374 -2.06 -20.50 -16.79
N GLN A 375 -2.19 -19.33 -16.17
CA GLN A 375 -1.99 -19.14 -14.74
C GLN A 375 -3.19 -18.45 -14.12
N LEU A 376 -3.74 -19.06 -13.07
CA LEU A 376 -4.83 -18.48 -12.28
C LEU A 376 -4.37 -18.36 -10.83
N LYS A 377 -4.41 -17.14 -10.28
CA LYS A 377 -4.19 -16.88 -8.86
C LYS A 377 -5.53 -16.62 -8.18
N LEU A 378 -5.82 -17.37 -7.12
CA LEU A 378 -7.02 -17.21 -6.31
C LEU A 378 -6.64 -16.79 -4.89
N TYR A 379 -7.15 -15.66 -4.43
CA TYR A 379 -6.90 -15.20 -3.07
C TYR A 379 -8.07 -15.52 -2.15
N PHE A 380 -7.70 -16.09 -0.99
CA PHE A 380 -8.63 -16.47 0.07
C PHE A 380 -8.22 -15.86 1.41
N LEU A 381 -9.19 -15.72 2.30
CA LEU A 381 -9.03 -15.36 3.69
C LEU A 381 -9.50 -16.51 4.56
N ILE A 382 -8.80 -16.76 5.66
CA ILE A 382 -9.22 -17.67 6.75
C ILE A 382 -9.21 -16.93 8.07
N GLY A 383 -9.88 -17.50 9.08
CA GLY A 383 -10.09 -16.82 10.36
C GLY A 383 -11.19 -15.76 10.27
N LEU A 384 -12.14 -15.96 9.38
CA LEU A 384 -13.30 -15.07 9.23
C LEU A 384 -14.28 -15.28 10.39
N PRO A 385 -14.98 -14.22 10.85
CA PRO A 385 -16.04 -14.38 11.84
C PRO A 385 -17.07 -15.42 11.42
N GLU A 386 -17.40 -16.34 12.31
CA GLU A 386 -18.33 -17.47 12.11
C GLU A 386 -17.88 -18.49 11.04
N GLU A 387 -16.61 -18.49 10.63
CA GLU A 387 -16.07 -19.48 9.69
C GLU A 387 -15.94 -20.84 10.37
N SER A 388 -16.40 -21.89 9.69
CA SER A 388 -16.24 -23.28 10.09
C SER A 388 -15.13 -23.98 9.31
N ASP A 389 -14.71 -25.16 9.76
CA ASP A 389 -13.76 -25.99 9.00
C ASP A 389 -14.35 -26.42 7.64
N ALA A 390 -15.69 -26.59 7.54
CA ALA A 390 -16.37 -26.89 6.29
C ALA A 390 -16.27 -25.73 5.27
N ASP A 391 -16.28 -24.47 5.72
CA ASP A 391 -16.07 -23.32 4.84
C ASP A 391 -14.63 -23.28 4.30
N VAL A 392 -13.66 -23.75 5.10
CA VAL A 392 -12.26 -23.90 4.67
C VAL A 392 -12.10 -25.06 3.69
N GLU A 393 -12.77 -26.18 3.93
CA GLU A 393 -12.81 -27.32 2.98
C GLU A 393 -13.44 -26.91 1.64
N ALA A 394 -14.45 -26.06 1.65
CA ALA A 394 -15.05 -25.50 0.43
C ALA A 394 -14.05 -24.73 -0.46
N ILE A 395 -12.94 -24.19 0.11
CA ILE A 395 -11.85 -23.62 -0.69
C ILE A 395 -11.21 -24.70 -1.58
N LEU A 396 -11.06 -25.92 -1.06
CA LEU A 396 -10.50 -27.05 -1.81
C LEU A 396 -11.47 -27.52 -2.91
N GLU A 397 -12.77 -27.49 -2.66
CA GLU A 397 -13.81 -27.79 -3.68
C GLU A 397 -13.77 -26.76 -4.81
N VAL A 398 -13.66 -25.47 -4.48
CA VAL A 398 -13.47 -24.40 -5.48
C VAL A 398 -12.20 -24.64 -6.28
N ALA A 399 -11.07 -24.95 -5.63
CA ALA A 399 -9.81 -25.21 -6.31
C ALA A 399 -9.88 -26.43 -7.23
N ALA A 400 -10.52 -27.52 -6.78
CA ALA A 400 -10.73 -28.72 -7.58
C ALA A 400 -11.58 -28.42 -8.82
N ARG A 401 -12.68 -27.68 -8.66
CA ARG A 401 -13.54 -27.31 -9.79
C ARG A 401 -12.83 -26.36 -10.77
N CYS A 402 -12.08 -25.38 -10.29
CA CYS A 402 -11.26 -24.52 -11.16
C CYS A 402 -10.22 -25.33 -11.94
N ARG A 403 -9.62 -26.37 -11.31
CA ARG A 403 -8.69 -27.26 -11.98
C ARG A 403 -9.36 -28.10 -13.06
N GLU A 404 -10.56 -28.64 -12.84
CA GLU A 404 -11.32 -29.33 -13.85
C GLU A 404 -11.59 -28.42 -15.05
N LEU A 405 -12.06 -27.19 -14.82
CA LEU A 405 -12.29 -26.21 -15.89
C LEU A 405 -11.00 -25.88 -16.66
N MET A 406 -9.87 -25.77 -15.96
CA MET A 406 -8.57 -25.57 -16.59
C MET A 406 -8.23 -26.72 -17.54
N LEU A 407 -8.43 -27.97 -17.10
CA LEU A 407 -8.16 -29.15 -17.94
C LEU A 407 -9.14 -29.25 -19.11
N GLU A 408 -10.43 -28.98 -18.89
CA GLU A 408 -11.46 -28.98 -19.94
C GLU A 408 -11.09 -28.00 -21.09
N GLU A 409 -10.63 -26.79 -20.77
CA GLU A 409 -10.39 -25.74 -21.78
C GLU A 409 -8.96 -25.77 -22.36
N LEU A 410 -7.93 -26.13 -21.58
CA LEU A 410 -6.52 -26.07 -22.03
C LEU A 410 -5.97 -27.41 -22.56
N ALA A 411 -6.38 -28.57 -22.03
CA ALA A 411 -5.83 -29.85 -22.46
C ALA A 411 -5.99 -30.11 -23.98
N PRO A 412 -7.10 -29.72 -24.63
CA PRO A 412 -7.23 -29.85 -26.08
C PRO A 412 -6.18 -29.06 -26.88
N THR A 413 -5.57 -28.03 -26.28
CA THR A 413 -4.50 -27.21 -26.91
C THR A 413 -3.11 -27.78 -26.66
N GLY A 414 -2.97 -28.87 -25.89
CA GLY A 414 -1.70 -29.46 -25.49
C GLY A 414 -0.99 -28.70 -24.36
N VAL A 415 -1.67 -27.75 -23.70
CA VAL A 415 -1.14 -26.94 -22.61
C VAL A 415 -1.75 -27.37 -21.30
N ILE A 416 -0.97 -27.37 -20.22
CA ILE A 416 -1.46 -27.55 -18.85
C ILE A 416 -1.14 -26.27 -18.06
N GLY A 417 -2.19 -25.70 -17.46
CA GLY A 417 -2.06 -24.48 -16.65
C GLY A 417 -1.64 -24.78 -15.21
N GLN A 418 -1.54 -23.69 -14.42
CA GLN A 418 -1.25 -23.71 -13.00
C GLN A 418 -2.27 -22.85 -12.24
N ILE A 419 -2.66 -23.31 -11.06
CA ILE A 419 -3.52 -22.56 -10.14
C ILE A 419 -2.73 -22.33 -8.85
N HIS A 420 -2.68 -21.07 -8.41
CA HIS A 420 -2.04 -20.71 -7.15
C HIS A 420 -3.11 -20.20 -6.17
N LEU A 421 -3.18 -20.82 -4.99
CA LEU A 421 -4.02 -20.36 -3.90
C LEU A 421 -3.17 -19.51 -2.94
N GLY A 422 -3.46 -18.23 -2.85
CA GLY A 422 -2.89 -17.32 -1.84
C GLY A 422 -3.86 -17.22 -0.68
N VAL A 423 -3.50 -17.78 0.48
CA VAL A 423 -4.37 -17.80 1.66
C VAL A 423 -3.80 -16.88 2.73
N ASN A 424 -4.51 -15.80 3.03
CA ASN A 424 -4.16 -14.87 4.09
C ASN A 424 -5.07 -15.05 5.31
N ILE A 425 -4.59 -14.59 6.46
CA ILE A 425 -5.36 -14.58 7.71
C ILE A 425 -6.08 -13.23 7.79
N LEU A 426 -7.34 -13.24 8.22
CA LEU A 426 -8.07 -12.01 8.47
C LEU A 426 -7.37 -11.18 9.56
N ILE A 427 -7.02 -9.96 9.22
CA ILE A 427 -6.55 -8.93 10.16
C ILE A 427 -7.62 -7.85 10.20
N PRO A 428 -8.37 -7.73 11.31
CA PRO A 428 -9.37 -6.66 11.46
C PRO A 428 -8.71 -5.29 11.41
N LYS A 429 -9.16 -4.45 10.48
CA LYS A 429 -8.58 -3.11 10.26
C LYS A 429 -9.50 -2.01 10.79
N PRO A 430 -8.96 -0.89 11.30
CA PRO A 430 -9.73 0.30 11.64
C PRO A 430 -10.69 0.73 10.53
N TYR A 431 -11.81 1.32 10.90
CA TYR A 431 -12.91 1.80 10.06
C TYR A 431 -13.68 0.72 9.26
N THR A 432 -13.20 -0.52 9.19
CA THR A 432 -13.90 -1.60 8.47
C THR A 432 -15.12 -2.10 9.26
N GLY A 433 -16.00 -2.82 8.59
CA GLY A 433 -17.16 -3.45 9.25
C GLY A 433 -16.76 -4.42 10.36
N TRP A 434 -15.57 -4.98 10.29
CA TRP A 434 -15.02 -5.93 11.27
C TRP A 434 -13.90 -5.35 12.16
N GLN A 435 -13.80 -4.04 12.27
CA GLN A 435 -12.77 -3.36 13.08
C GLN A 435 -12.73 -3.77 14.58
N ARG A 436 -13.85 -4.32 15.10
CA ARG A 436 -13.97 -4.78 16.49
C ARG A 436 -13.67 -6.26 16.68
N GLU A 437 -13.58 -7.01 15.58
CA GLU A 437 -13.31 -8.44 15.64
C GLU A 437 -11.86 -8.71 16.06
N THR A 438 -11.61 -9.98 16.39
CA THR A 438 -10.31 -10.49 16.79
C THR A 438 -9.64 -11.23 15.64
N VAL A 439 -8.35 -11.46 15.74
CA VAL A 439 -7.71 -12.53 14.98
C VAL A 439 -8.18 -13.87 15.56
N GLU A 440 -8.38 -14.85 14.73
CA GLU A 440 -8.79 -16.20 15.12
C GLU A 440 -7.71 -16.90 15.98
N ASP A 441 -8.12 -17.81 16.85
CA ASP A 441 -7.21 -18.59 17.70
C ASP A 441 -6.10 -19.26 16.86
N PRO A 442 -4.83 -19.11 17.24
CA PRO A 442 -3.70 -19.66 16.48
C PRO A 442 -3.79 -21.16 16.23
N LYS A 443 -4.33 -21.95 17.17
CA LYS A 443 -4.50 -23.41 17.01
C LYS A 443 -5.57 -23.75 15.98
N VAL A 444 -6.63 -22.92 15.90
CA VAL A 444 -7.67 -23.04 14.86
C VAL A 444 -7.07 -22.72 13.50
N LEU A 445 -6.29 -21.65 13.40
CA LEU A 445 -5.60 -21.28 12.16
C LEU A 445 -4.60 -22.35 11.71
N GLU A 446 -3.81 -22.91 12.64
CA GLU A 446 -2.88 -24.02 12.33
C GLU A 446 -3.62 -25.23 11.76
N ARG A 447 -4.75 -25.62 12.39
CA ARG A 447 -5.60 -26.71 11.91
C ARG A 447 -6.16 -26.43 10.51
N ARG A 448 -6.71 -25.25 10.28
CA ARG A 448 -7.26 -24.83 8.98
C ARG A 448 -6.20 -24.80 7.87
N ILE A 449 -5.02 -24.27 8.15
CA ILE A 449 -3.88 -24.31 7.21
C ILE A 449 -3.45 -25.75 6.92
N ALA A 450 -3.47 -26.63 7.91
CA ALA A 450 -3.15 -28.05 7.72
C ALA A 450 -4.19 -28.76 6.83
N ILE A 451 -5.49 -28.46 6.98
CA ILE A 451 -6.56 -28.95 6.09
C ILE A 451 -6.25 -28.55 4.64
N LEU A 452 -5.98 -27.26 4.39
CA LEU A 452 -5.67 -26.75 3.06
C LEU A 452 -4.41 -27.40 2.47
N ARG A 453 -3.32 -27.49 3.22
CA ARG A 453 -2.07 -28.12 2.76
C ARG A 453 -2.28 -29.59 2.37
N LYS A 454 -3.00 -30.34 3.19
CA LYS A 454 -3.32 -31.75 2.94
C LYS A 454 -4.21 -31.92 1.70
N GLY A 455 -5.19 -31.03 1.53
CA GLY A 455 -6.11 -31.05 0.39
C GLY A 455 -5.39 -30.69 -0.92
N VAL A 456 -4.62 -29.61 -0.93
CA VAL A 456 -3.89 -29.14 -2.13
C VAL A 456 -2.84 -30.16 -2.59
N ALA A 457 -2.19 -30.89 -1.66
CA ALA A 457 -1.24 -31.94 -2.01
C ALA A 457 -1.84 -33.07 -2.88
N ARG A 458 -3.18 -33.18 -2.95
CA ARG A 458 -3.92 -34.15 -3.77
C ARG A 458 -4.38 -33.57 -5.11
N LEU A 459 -4.17 -32.28 -5.36
CA LEU A 459 -4.59 -31.56 -6.55
C LEU A 459 -3.36 -31.22 -7.41
N PRO A 460 -3.00 -32.03 -8.40
CA PRO A 460 -1.91 -31.69 -9.32
C PRO A 460 -2.14 -30.34 -9.99
N ASN A 461 -1.08 -29.58 -10.24
CA ASN A 461 -1.12 -28.22 -10.83
C ASN A 461 -1.78 -27.15 -9.95
N VAL A 462 -2.03 -27.45 -8.67
CA VAL A 462 -2.49 -26.50 -7.67
C VAL A 462 -1.41 -26.32 -6.62
N SER A 463 -1.06 -25.09 -6.30
CA SER A 463 -0.09 -24.73 -5.26
C SER A 463 -0.72 -23.84 -4.19
N LEU A 464 -0.15 -23.84 -2.99
CA LEU A 464 -0.66 -23.07 -1.84
C LEU A 464 0.46 -22.19 -1.26
N GLY A 465 0.21 -20.89 -1.20
CA GLY A 465 0.92 -19.95 -0.34
C GLY A 465 0.06 -19.56 0.85
N SER A 466 0.63 -19.48 2.03
CA SER A 466 -0.10 -19.04 3.23
C SER A 466 0.72 -18.05 4.05
N MET A 467 0.03 -17.04 4.61
CA MET A 467 0.61 -16.09 5.54
C MET A 467 1.08 -16.79 6.83
N SER A 468 2.14 -16.30 7.44
CA SER A 468 2.59 -16.76 8.76
C SER A 468 1.63 -16.27 9.85
N ILE A 469 1.18 -17.18 10.73
CA ILE A 469 0.31 -16.83 11.86
C ILE A 469 0.99 -15.80 12.78
N ARG A 470 2.30 -15.93 13.02
CA ARG A 470 3.05 -14.98 13.86
C ARG A 470 3.11 -13.58 13.22
N GLN A 471 3.30 -13.50 11.92
CA GLN A 471 3.24 -12.22 11.19
C GLN A 471 1.84 -11.63 11.24
N ALA A 472 0.78 -12.43 11.05
CA ALA A 472 -0.60 -11.96 11.17
C ALA A 472 -0.91 -11.38 12.56
N ILE A 473 -0.46 -12.03 13.64
CA ILE A 473 -0.61 -11.55 15.02
C ILE A 473 0.12 -10.20 15.20
N TRP A 474 1.36 -10.13 14.75
CA TRP A 474 2.16 -8.90 14.84
C TRP A 474 1.53 -7.76 14.05
N GLN A 475 1.16 -8.01 12.80
CA GLN A 475 0.52 -7.00 11.95
C GLN A 475 -0.82 -6.54 12.56
N ALA A 476 -1.64 -7.46 13.12
CA ALA A 476 -2.88 -7.10 13.80
C ALA A 476 -2.62 -6.20 15.02
N TYR A 477 -1.59 -6.52 15.80
CA TYR A 477 -1.19 -5.71 16.95
C TYR A 477 -0.82 -4.29 16.55
N ILE A 478 0.14 -4.11 15.64
CA ILE A 478 0.59 -2.78 15.22
C ILE A 478 -0.46 -2.00 14.41
N THR A 479 -1.43 -2.68 13.81
CA THR A 479 -2.58 -2.05 13.13
C THR A 479 -3.55 -1.40 14.11
N LYS A 480 -3.78 -2.02 15.28
CA LYS A 480 -4.82 -1.64 16.25
C LYS A 480 -4.29 -0.90 17.46
N ALA A 481 -3.02 -1.08 17.79
CA ALA A 481 -2.38 -0.47 18.96
C ALA A 481 -2.32 1.07 18.87
N GLY A 482 -2.05 1.72 19.99
CA GLY A 482 -1.83 3.13 20.11
C GLY A 482 -0.38 3.47 20.44
N ALA A 483 -0.14 4.60 21.10
CA ALA A 483 1.16 5.04 21.58
C ALA A 483 1.85 4.03 22.52
N ASP A 484 1.07 3.19 23.17
CA ASP A 484 1.49 2.09 24.02
C ASP A 484 2.27 0.97 23.29
N ALA A 485 2.21 0.91 21.95
CA ALA A 485 3.02 0.01 21.16
C ALA A 485 4.48 0.48 20.96
N ALA A 486 4.82 1.67 21.41
CA ALA A 486 6.11 2.28 21.10
C ALA A 486 7.32 1.44 21.55
N ASP A 487 7.28 0.84 22.74
CA ASP A 487 8.38 -0.02 23.21
C ASP A 487 8.51 -1.29 22.35
N ALA A 488 7.40 -1.85 21.89
CA ALA A 488 7.41 -3.03 21.03
C ALA A 488 7.98 -2.71 19.64
N LEU A 489 7.66 -1.54 19.09
CA LEU A 489 8.22 -1.06 17.82
C LEU A 489 9.72 -0.78 17.93
N GLU A 490 10.19 -0.17 19.04
CA GLU A 490 11.62 0.02 19.26
C GLU A 490 12.38 -1.30 19.41
N ASP A 491 11.84 -2.25 20.16
CA ASP A 491 12.44 -3.59 20.28
C ASP A 491 12.57 -4.26 18.90
N ALA A 492 11.54 -4.13 18.06
CA ALA A 492 11.55 -4.64 16.69
C ALA A 492 12.61 -3.93 15.83
N ALA A 493 12.68 -2.60 15.87
CA ALA A 493 13.64 -1.80 15.12
C ALA A 493 15.10 -2.05 15.56
N ARG A 494 15.31 -2.47 16.80
CA ARG A 494 16.62 -2.92 17.31
C ARG A 494 16.95 -4.36 16.94
N GLY A 495 16.12 -5.02 16.12
CA GLY A 495 16.36 -6.36 15.60
C GLY A 495 15.91 -7.49 16.52
N MET A 496 15.02 -7.25 17.48
CA MET A 496 14.48 -8.34 18.29
C MET A 496 13.69 -9.31 17.40
N PRO A 497 13.99 -10.63 17.44
CA PRO A 497 13.27 -11.61 16.63
C PRO A 497 11.76 -11.63 16.95
N LEU A 498 10.92 -11.80 15.92
CA LEU A 498 9.46 -11.79 16.04
C LEU A 498 8.92 -12.71 17.17
N SER A 499 9.50 -13.91 17.32
CA SER A 499 9.10 -14.84 18.39
C SER A 499 9.42 -14.32 19.80
N ALA A 500 10.43 -13.49 19.96
CA ALA A 500 10.77 -12.84 21.21
C ALA A 500 9.87 -11.62 21.47
N LEU A 501 9.59 -10.83 20.44
CA LEU A 501 8.62 -9.72 20.49
C LEU A 501 7.25 -10.19 20.97
N LEU A 502 6.70 -11.25 20.33
CA LEU A 502 5.39 -11.79 20.69
C LEU A 502 5.33 -12.29 22.14
N ARG A 503 6.44 -12.83 22.67
CA ARG A 503 6.51 -13.25 24.09
C ARG A 503 6.64 -12.07 25.04
N ARG A 504 7.52 -11.10 24.71
CA ARG A 504 7.80 -9.95 25.58
C ARG A 504 6.58 -9.04 25.73
N HIS A 505 5.84 -8.83 24.66
CA HIS A 505 4.67 -7.98 24.63
C HIS A 505 3.34 -8.75 24.68
N ALA A 506 3.36 -10.00 25.17
CA ALA A 506 2.21 -10.92 25.12
C ALA A 506 0.93 -10.34 25.74
N ALA A 507 1.02 -9.62 26.87
CA ALA A 507 -0.16 -9.05 27.53
C ALA A 507 -0.86 -7.97 26.68
N ALA A 508 -0.09 -7.09 26.03
CA ALA A 508 -0.63 -6.06 25.14
C ALA A 508 -1.22 -6.70 23.88
N ILE A 509 -0.52 -7.69 23.31
CA ILE A 509 -0.98 -8.44 22.14
C ILE A 509 -2.27 -9.19 22.46
N GLU A 510 -2.36 -9.85 23.63
CA GLU A 510 -3.58 -10.54 24.06
C GLU A 510 -4.78 -9.59 24.08
N THR A 511 -4.60 -8.40 24.64
CA THR A 511 -5.66 -7.40 24.72
C THR A 511 -6.06 -6.85 23.34
N GLU A 512 -5.11 -6.45 22.51
CA GLU A 512 -5.40 -5.76 21.25
C GLU A 512 -5.84 -6.71 20.12
N VAL A 513 -5.33 -7.93 20.12
CA VAL A 513 -5.49 -8.86 19.00
C VAL A 513 -6.58 -9.90 19.27
N PHE A 514 -6.67 -10.42 20.50
CA PHE A 514 -7.53 -11.55 20.85
C PHE A 514 -8.74 -11.20 21.71
N GLN A 515 -8.85 -9.93 22.15
CA GLN A 515 -10.05 -9.46 22.83
C GLN A 515 -10.85 -8.52 21.91
N ARG A 516 -12.17 -8.77 21.86
CA ARG A 516 -13.07 -7.92 21.05
C ARG A 516 -13.11 -6.52 21.63
N ALA A 517 -12.84 -5.54 20.79
CA ALA A 517 -12.81 -4.13 21.21
C ALA A 517 -14.20 -3.62 21.59
N GLU A 518 -14.32 -3.05 22.78
CA GLU A 518 -15.55 -2.48 23.32
C GLU A 518 -15.46 -0.93 23.38
N GLY A 519 -16.58 -0.25 23.57
CA GLY A 519 -16.64 1.19 23.73
C GLY A 519 -16.18 1.98 22.49
N ARG A 520 -15.61 3.16 22.73
CA ARG A 520 -15.06 4.04 21.67
C ARG A 520 -13.69 3.50 21.23
N LEU A 521 -13.51 3.30 19.93
CA LEU A 521 -12.23 2.86 19.37
C LEU A 521 -11.26 4.05 19.24
N ARG A 522 -9.98 3.81 19.53
CA ARG A 522 -8.96 4.86 19.65
C ARG A 522 -8.72 5.65 18.35
N TRP A 523 -8.97 5.06 17.17
CA TRP A 523 -8.84 5.72 15.86
C TRP A 523 -10.07 6.51 15.41
N GLN A 524 -11.23 6.42 16.10
CA GLN A 524 -12.48 7.09 15.73
C GLN A 524 -12.46 8.62 15.86
N PHE A 525 -11.34 9.21 16.24
CA PHE A 525 -11.17 10.65 16.22
C PHE A 525 -10.91 11.21 14.81
N LEU A 526 -10.40 10.39 13.87
CA LEU A 526 -10.26 10.80 12.49
C LEU A 526 -11.60 10.69 11.78
N ARG A 527 -12.02 11.78 11.16
CA ARG A 527 -13.21 11.80 10.30
C ARG A 527 -12.80 11.54 8.86
N THR A 528 -13.49 10.65 8.19
CA THR A 528 -13.46 10.55 6.73
C THR A 528 -14.47 11.56 6.19
N ALA A 529 -14.03 12.42 5.27
CA ALA A 529 -14.89 13.42 4.63
C ALA A 529 -16.00 12.75 3.79
#